data_64356e00985f623be2d9ecb84d39cdad
#
_entry.id   64356e00985f623be2d9ecb84d39cdad
#
_cell.length_a   1.000
_cell.length_b   1.000
_cell.length_c   1.000
_cell.angle_alpha   90.00
_cell.angle_beta   90.00
_cell.angle_gamma   90.00
#
_symmetry.space_group_name_H-M   'P 1'
#
loop_
_entity.id
_entity.type
_entity.pdbx_description
1 polymer ?
#
loop_
_entity_poly.entity_id
_entity_poly.type
_entity_poly.pdbx_seq_one_letter_code
_entity_poly.pdbx_strand_id
1 'polypeptide(L)'
;MGKVAKAAHAGGSEVLGIILITLANLTGPTIGKEMKVDNIYERITQMIEHSDAFIALPGGFGTLEEIFHTVCWAQLNIHNKPIGLLNVNNYYDKLLSFLDDVVEQGFISLASRRMLVSATCEGELIDLLQGFSHEPDPFLSQLNWPTSKSKKRKFM
;
A
#
# COMPACT_ATOMS: atom_id res chain seq x y z
N MET A 1 -3.16 12.14 6.59
CA MET A 1 -3.14 12.19 5.09
C MET A 1 -3.40 13.61 4.56
N GLY A 2 -4.30 14.41 5.14
CA GLY A 2 -4.64 15.74 4.64
C GLY A 2 -3.48 16.74 4.47
N LYS A 3 -2.44 16.71 5.33
CA LYS A 3 -1.26 17.57 5.17
C LYS A 3 -0.45 17.23 3.92
N VAL A 4 -0.25 15.94 3.63
CA VAL A 4 0.46 15.48 2.43
C VAL A 4 -0.35 15.82 1.18
N ALA A 5 -1.65 15.56 1.18
CA ALA A 5 -2.55 15.91 0.09
C ALA A 5 -2.51 17.43 -0.22
N LYS A 6 -2.53 18.28 0.82
CA LYS A 6 -2.39 19.75 0.66
C LYS A 6 -1.06 20.14 0.02
N ALA A 7 0.04 19.56 0.49
CA ALA A 7 1.37 19.85 -0.03
C ALA A 7 1.51 19.42 -1.50
N ALA A 8 1.06 18.21 -1.84
CA ALA A 8 1.07 17.69 -3.20
C ALA A 8 0.23 18.58 -4.15
N HIS A 9 -0.99 18.92 -3.72
CA HIS A 9 -1.89 19.79 -4.51
C HIS A 9 -1.31 21.20 -4.71
N ALA A 10 -0.74 21.79 -3.65
CA ALA A 10 -0.10 23.09 -3.73
C ALA A 10 1.15 23.06 -4.63
N GLY A 11 1.85 21.93 -4.71
CA GLY A 11 2.97 21.68 -5.62
C GLY A 11 2.56 21.38 -7.07
N GLY A 12 1.27 21.43 -7.40
CA GLY A 12 0.76 21.20 -8.76
C GLY A 12 0.51 19.74 -9.11
N SER A 13 0.64 18.81 -8.16
CA SER A 13 0.33 17.38 -8.39
C SER A 13 -1.17 17.12 -8.32
N GLU A 14 -1.65 16.17 -9.11
CA GLU A 14 -3.00 15.64 -8.95
C GLU A 14 -3.12 14.84 -7.65
N VAL A 15 -4.23 15.03 -6.94
CA VAL A 15 -4.56 14.28 -5.72
C VAL A 15 -5.87 13.54 -5.94
N LEU A 16 -5.88 12.24 -5.66
CA LEU A 16 -7.07 11.39 -5.65
C LEU A 16 -7.30 10.86 -4.24
N GLY A 17 -8.40 11.27 -3.61
CA GLY A 17 -8.85 10.73 -2.34
C GLY A 17 -9.83 9.58 -2.56
N ILE A 18 -9.51 8.37 -2.08
CA ILE A 18 -10.40 7.21 -2.12
C ILE A 18 -11.02 7.03 -0.75
N ILE A 19 -12.32 7.29 -0.63
CA ILE A 19 -13.00 7.50 0.64
C ILE A 19 -14.18 6.56 0.78
N LEU A 20 -14.29 5.89 1.92
CA LEU A 20 -15.48 5.13 2.29
C LEU A 20 -16.67 6.08 2.47
N ILE A 21 -17.81 5.78 1.83
CA ILE A 21 -19.04 6.59 1.93
C ILE A 21 -19.43 6.78 3.39
N THR A 22 -19.34 5.73 4.21
CA THR A 22 -19.67 5.77 5.64
C THR A 22 -18.78 6.72 6.45
N LEU A 23 -17.55 6.98 6.00
CA LEU A 23 -16.61 7.87 6.67
C LEU A 23 -16.57 9.28 6.08
N ALA A 24 -17.17 9.49 4.89
CA ALA A 24 -17.12 10.76 4.17
C ALA A 24 -17.63 11.93 5.03
N ASN A 25 -18.66 11.71 5.85
CA ASN A 25 -19.25 12.72 6.73
C ASN A 25 -18.33 13.09 7.93
N LEU A 26 -17.33 12.25 8.25
CA LEU A 26 -16.42 12.45 9.38
C LEU A 26 -15.07 13.04 8.95
N THR A 27 -14.72 12.97 7.67
CA THR A 27 -13.37 13.29 7.19
C THR A 27 -13.18 14.71 6.68
N GLY A 28 -14.22 15.54 6.66
CA GLY A 28 -14.16 16.89 6.07
C GLY A 28 -13.93 16.88 4.55
N PRO A 29 -13.80 18.06 3.92
CA PRO A 29 -13.69 18.15 2.47
C PRO A 29 -12.42 17.52 1.93
N THR A 30 -12.53 16.78 0.85
CA THR A 30 -11.42 16.13 0.13
C THR A 30 -10.61 17.18 -0.63
N ILE A 31 -9.30 16.96 -0.71
CA ILE A 31 -8.40 17.78 -1.51
C ILE A 31 -8.19 17.08 -2.85
N GLY A 32 -8.40 17.79 -3.95
CA GLY A 32 -8.30 17.22 -5.29
C GLY A 32 -9.55 16.44 -5.72
N LYS A 33 -9.34 15.37 -6.47
CA LYS A 33 -10.42 14.49 -6.96
C LYS A 33 -10.88 13.55 -5.84
N GLU A 34 -12.15 13.20 -5.83
CA GLU A 34 -12.72 12.27 -4.85
C GLU A 34 -13.31 11.05 -5.56
N MET A 35 -12.99 9.88 -5.05
CA MET A 35 -13.61 8.61 -5.41
C MET A 35 -14.25 8.01 -4.17
N LYS A 36 -15.57 7.85 -4.18
CA LYS A 36 -16.33 7.21 -3.11
C LYS A 36 -16.46 5.73 -3.37
N VAL A 37 -16.24 4.93 -2.34
CA VAL A 37 -16.33 3.46 -2.37
C VAL A 37 -17.23 2.96 -1.24
N ASP A 38 -17.89 1.82 -1.46
CA ASP A 38 -18.89 1.30 -0.54
C ASP A 38 -18.28 0.51 0.62
N ASN A 39 -17.14 -0.14 0.41
CA ASN A 39 -16.52 -1.00 1.40
C ASN A 39 -14.99 -0.92 1.37
N ILE A 40 -14.36 -1.47 2.41
CA ILE A 40 -12.92 -1.40 2.61
C ILE A 40 -12.13 -2.20 1.54
N TYR A 41 -12.69 -3.30 1.04
CA TYR A 41 -12.04 -4.13 0.01
C TYR A 41 -12.00 -3.41 -1.33
N GLU A 42 -13.09 -2.74 -1.69
CA GLU A 42 -13.14 -1.88 -2.87
C GLU A 42 -12.14 -0.74 -2.75
N ARG A 43 -12.04 -0.13 -1.56
CA ARG A 43 -11.08 0.94 -1.29
C ARG A 43 -9.64 0.49 -1.57
N ILE A 44 -9.22 -0.64 -1.03
CA ILE A 44 -7.87 -1.18 -1.27
C ILE A 44 -7.68 -1.52 -2.75
N THR A 45 -8.66 -2.14 -3.40
CA THR A 45 -8.60 -2.45 -4.82
C THR A 45 -8.38 -1.18 -5.64
N GLN A 46 -9.15 -0.13 -5.39
CA GLN A 46 -9.00 1.15 -6.09
C GLN A 46 -7.66 1.83 -5.80
N MET A 47 -7.16 1.76 -4.57
CA MET A 47 -5.81 2.24 -4.24
C MET A 47 -4.74 1.51 -5.04
N ILE A 48 -4.84 0.19 -5.16
CA ILE A 48 -3.89 -0.61 -5.94
C ILE A 48 -4.00 -0.29 -7.43
N GLU A 49 -5.20 -0.15 -7.98
CA GLU A 49 -5.40 0.16 -9.40
C GLU A 49 -4.84 1.53 -9.81
N HIS A 50 -4.91 2.53 -8.93
CA HIS A 50 -4.52 3.91 -9.21
C HIS A 50 -3.13 4.31 -8.70
N SER A 51 -2.34 3.37 -8.18
CA SER A 51 -1.00 3.64 -7.66
C SER A 51 0.07 2.88 -8.42
N ASP A 52 1.26 3.44 -8.55
CA ASP A 52 2.46 2.76 -9.07
C ASP A 52 3.34 2.25 -7.93
N ALA A 53 3.24 2.86 -6.75
CA ALA A 53 3.95 2.51 -5.53
C ALA A 53 3.13 2.91 -4.30
N PHE A 54 3.48 2.37 -3.14
CA PHE A 54 2.87 2.70 -1.86
C PHE A 54 3.90 3.25 -0.89
N ILE A 55 3.58 4.35 -0.22
CA ILE A 55 4.39 4.91 0.87
C ILE A 55 3.50 5.07 2.10
N ALA A 56 3.87 4.37 3.17
CA ALA A 56 3.23 4.54 4.46
C ALA A 56 4.01 5.50 5.35
N LEU A 57 3.32 6.51 5.83
CA LEU A 57 3.80 7.43 6.85
C LEU A 57 3.47 6.88 8.24
N PRO A 58 4.13 7.37 9.32
CA PRO A 58 3.73 7.03 10.69
C PRO A 58 2.23 7.17 10.91
N GLY A 59 1.58 6.10 11.36
CA GLY A 59 0.13 6.04 11.51
C GLY A 59 -0.33 4.90 12.41
N GLY A 60 -1.64 4.79 12.62
CA GLY A 60 -2.27 3.79 13.48
C GLY A 60 -2.73 2.55 12.74
N PHE A 61 -3.75 1.88 13.30
CA PHE A 61 -4.28 0.61 12.79
C PHE A 61 -4.72 0.67 11.32
N GLY A 62 -5.34 1.76 10.87
CA GLY A 62 -5.76 1.89 9.48
C GLY A 62 -4.58 1.92 8.51
N THR A 63 -3.45 2.56 8.89
CA THR A 63 -2.22 2.54 8.10
C THR A 63 -1.59 1.16 8.08
N LEU A 64 -1.54 0.47 9.23
CA LEU A 64 -1.00 -0.89 9.32
C LEU A 64 -1.86 -1.89 8.54
N GLU A 65 -3.18 -1.77 8.60
CA GLU A 65 -4.11 -2.59 7.81
C GLU A 65 -3.83 -2.43 6.31
N GLU A 66 -3.76 -1.19 5.82
CA GLU A 66 -3.48 -0.91 4.41
C GLU A 66 -2.11 -1.47 3.98
N ILE A 67 -1.05 -1.32 4.80
CA ILE A 67 0.28 -1.86 4.52
C ILE A 67 0.23 -3.39 4.44
N PHE A 68 -0.26 -4.05 5.47
CA PHE A 68 -0.26 -5.52 5.51
C PHE A 68 -1.14 -6.12 4.42
N HIS A 69 -2.27 -5.50 4.12
CA HIS A 69 -3.11 -5.91 3.01
C HIS A 69 -2.35 -5.83 1.68
N THR A 70 -1.69 -4.70 1.44
CA THR A 70 -0.90 -4.48 0.21
C THR A 70 0.27 -5.47 0.12
N VAL A 71 1.00 -5.71 1.22
CA VAL A 71 2.10 -6.69 1.28
C VAL A 71 1.59 -8.12 1.03
N CYS A 72 0.47 -8.51 1.66
CA CYS A 72 -0.13 -9.82 1.43
C CYS A 72 -0.53 -10.01 -0.05
N TRP A 73 -1.06 -9.00 -0.70
CA TRP A 73 -1.43 -9.09 -2.11
C TRP A 73 -0.21 -9.12 -3.04
N ALA A 74 0.88 -8.44 -2.67
CA ALA A 74 2.15 -8.57 -3.37
C ALA A 74 2.74 -9.99 -3.21
N GLN A 75 2.72 -10.55 -2.00
CA GLN A 75 3.14 -11.92 -1.72
C GLN A 75 2.33 -12.95 -2.52
N LEU A 76 1.03 -12.71 -2.68
CA LEU A 76 0.13 -13.56 -3.49
C LEU A 76 0.26 -13.30 -5.01
N ASN A 77 1.19 -12.46 -5.45
CA ASN A 77 1.35 -12.07 -6.86
C ASN A 77 0.10 -11.43 -7.50
N ILE A 78 -0.75 -10.77 -6.70
CA ILE A 78 -1.90 -9.99 -7.22
C ILE A 78 -1.41 -8.68 -7.82
N HIS A 79 -0.34 -8.11 -7.26
CA HIS A 79 0.41 -6.98 -7.83
C HIS A 79 1.91 -7.11 -7.52
N ASN A 80 2.72 -6.32 -8.22
CA ASN A 80 4.18 -6.27 -8.06
C ASN A 80 4.69 -4.86 -7.72
N LYS A 81 3.82 -4.01 -7.21
CA LYS A 81 4.14 -2.61 -6.91
C LYS A 81 4.98 -2.51 -5.65
N PRO A 82 6.01 -1.64 -5.63
CA PRO A 82 6.86 -1.44 -4.46
C PRO A 82 6.10 -0.81 -3.29
N ILE A 83 6.47 -1.23 -2.07
CA ILE A 83 5.83 -0.80 -0.82
C ILE A 83 6.91 -0.32 0.13
N GLY A 84 6.82 0.92 0.60
CA GLY A 84 7.81 1.53 1.46
C GLY A 84 7.24 2.13 2.74
N LEU A 85 8.02 2.03 3.81
CA LEU A 85 7.76 2.71 5.08
C LEU A 85 8.68 3.94 5.19
N LEU A 86 8.11 5.13 5.30
CA LEU A 86 8.88 6.30 5.68
C LEU A 86 9.05 6.30 7.21
N ASN A 87 10.22 5.82 7.65
CA ASN A 87 10.54 5.57 9.06
C ASN A 87 11.03 6.81 9.80
N VAL A 88 10.23 7.87 9.78
CA VAL A 88 10.53 9.12 10.48
C VAL A 88 10.69 8.89 11.97
N ASN A 89 11.79 9.38 12.53
CA ASN A 89 12.10 9.26 13.96
C ASN A 89 12.05 7.81 14.47
N ASN A 90 12.43 6.85 13.64
CA ASN A 90 12.48 5.43 14.02
C ASN A 90 11.12 4.85 14.44
N TYR A 91 10.04 5.44 13.93
CA TYR A 91 8.66 5.06 14.27
C TYR A 91 8.36 3.57 14.01
N TYR A 92 8.91 3.03 12.93
CA TYR A 92 8.68 1.65 12.49
C TYR A 92 9.76 0.67 12.93
N ASP A 93 10.78 1.06 13.70
CA ASP A 93 11.89 0.17 14.09
C ASP A 93 11.42 -1.12 14.75
N LYS A 94 10.48 -1.02 15.69
CA LYS A 94 9.95 -2.21 16.38
C LYS A 94 9.13 -3.12 15.47
N LEU A 95 8.42 -2.54 14.51
CA LEU A 95 7.68 -3.31 13.51
C LEU A 95 8.64 -4.03 12.58
N LEU A 96 9.68 -3.36 12.12
CA LEU A 96 10.70 -3.94 11.24
C LEU A 96 11.46 -5.07 11.95
N SER A 97 11.89 -4.84 13.19
CA SER A 97 12.52 -5.87 14.03
C SER A 97 11.60 -7.08 14.23
N PHE A 98 10.32 -6.86 14.54
CA PHE A 98 9.36 -7.95 14.65
C PHE A 98 9.22 -8.76 13.36
N LEU A 99 9.21 -8.10 12.20
CA LEU A 99 9.13 -8.79 10.91
C LEU A 99 10.41 -9.59 10.61
N ASP A 100 11.58 -9.11 11.04
CA ASP A 100 12.84 -9.84 10.94
C ASP A 100 12.83 -11.08 11.84
N ASP A 101 12.32 -10.98 13.08
CA ASP A 101 12.11 -12.13 13.97
C ASP A 101 11.14 -13.16 13.36
N VAL A 102 10.11 -12.71 12.66
CA VAL A 102 9.13 -13.59 11.98
C VAL A 102 9.79 -14.37 10.83
N VAL A 103 10.79 -13.76 10.14
CA VAL A 103 11.63 -14.48 9.15
C VAL A 103 12.49 -15.53 9.83
N GLU A 104 13.19 -15.18 10.93
CA GLU A 104 14.05 -16.10 11.66
C GLU A 104 13.28 -17.31 12.20
N GLN A 105 12.03 -17.10 12.62
CA GLN A 105 11.13 -18.15 13.07
C GLN A 105 10.50 -18.96 11.92
N GLY A 106 10.73 -18.57 10.66
CA GLY A 106 10.26 -19.30 9.49
C GLY A 106 8.77 -19.09 9.14
N PHE A 107 8.09 -18.09 9.72
CA PHE A 107 6.68 -17.80 9.39
C PHE A 107 6.52 -17.04 8.07
N ILE A 108 7.50 -16.23 7.67
CA ILE A 108 7.55 -15.61 6.36
C ILE A 108 8.90 -15.87 5.69
N SER A 109 8.92 -15.89 4.36
CA SER A 109 10.16 -16.02 3.60
C SER A 109 10.94 -14.69 3.58
N LEU A 110 12.26 -14.78 3.36
CA LEU A 110 13.09 -13.60 3.15
C LEU A 110 12.63 -12.80 1.91
N ALA A 111 12.16 -13.48 0.86
CA ALA A 111 11.60 -12.84 -0.33
C ALA A 111 10.37 -11.99 0.03
N SER A 112 9.45 -12.54 0.82
CA SER A 112 8.27 -11.80 1.31
C SER A 112 8.66 -10.61 2.19
N ARG A 113 9.65 -10.76 3.08
CA ARG A 113 10.13 -9.65 3.93
C ARG A 113 10.72 -8.50 3.11
N ARG A 114 11.41 -8.80 2.01
CA ARG A 114 12.00 -7.81 1.10
C ARG A 114 10.99 -7.03 0.28
N MET A 115 9.71 -7.44 0.24
CA MET A 115 8.66 -6.70 -0.44
C MET A 115 8.35 -5.36 0.26
N LEU A 116 8.73 -5.23 1.55
CA LEU A 116 8.55 -4.03 2.35
C LEU A 116 9.89 -3.36 2.59
N VAL A 117 10.17 -2.28 1.89
CA VAL A 117 11.38 -1.46 2.07
C VAL A 117 11.15 -0.34 3.08
N SER A 118 12.20 0.20 3.64
CA SER A 118 12.10 1.33 4.57
C SER A 118 13.31 2.25 4.48
N ALA A 119 13.09 3.55 4.70
CA ALA A 119 14.13 4.54 4.83
C ALA A 119 13.71 5.63 5.83
N THR A 120 14.69 6.33 6.40
CA THR A 120 14.45 7.39 7.39
C THR A 120 14.15 8.74 6.76
N CYS A 121 14.47 8.92 5.48
CA CYS A 121 14.18 10.12 4.72
C CYS A 121 13.49 9.82 3.39
N GLU A 122 12.80 10.81 2.86
CA GLU A 122 11.99 10.69 1.66
C GLU A 122 12.81 10.40 0.39
N GLY A 123 13.97 11.03 0.24
CA GLY A 123 14.81 10.85 -0.94
C GLY A 123 15.30 9.42 -1.08
N GLU A 124 15.90 8.87 0.00
CA GLU A 124 16.34 7.47 0.06
C GLU A 124 15.18 6.49 -0.20
N LEU A 125 14.00 6.77 0.38
CA LEU A 125 12.84 5.89 0.17
C LEU A 125 12.39 5.88 -1.29
N ILE A 126 12.37 7.05 -1.95
CA ILE A 126 12.01 7.15 -3.36
C ILE A 126 13.01 6.38 -4.23
N ASP A 127 14.31 6.51 -3.97
CA ASP A 127 15.36 5.77 -4.70
C ASP A 127 15.19 4.26 -4.54
N LEU A 128 14.90 3.78 -3.32
CA LEU A 128 14.62 2.37 -3.05
C LEU A 128 13.37 1.87 -3.80
N LEU A 129 12.31 2.66 -3.84
CA LEU A 129 11.08 2.30 -4.56
C LEU A 129 11.28 2.28 -6.07
N GLN A 130 12.06 3.22 -6.62
CA GLN A 130 12.38 3.27 -8.05
C GLN A 130 13.29 2.12 -8.49
N GLY A 131 14.22 1.72 -7.63
CA GLY A 131 15.12 0.58 -7.87
C GLY A 131 14.51 -0.78 -7.51
N PHE A 132 13.27 -0.80 -7.01
CA PHE A 132 12.64 -2.04 -6.53
C PHE A 132 12.39 -3.04 -7.67
N SER A 133 12.80 -4.29 -7.43
CA SER A 133 12.46 -5.43 -8.29
C SER A 133 11.68 -6.45 -7.46
N HIS A 134 10.49 -6.76 -7.91
CA HIS A 134 9.65 -7.76 -7.25
C HIS A 134 10.23 -9.16 -7.46
N GLU A 135 10.58 -9.82 -6.35
CA GLU A 135 10.96 -11.22 -6.34
C GLU A 135 9.77 -12.04 -5.82
N PRO A 136 9.10 -12.84 -6.66
CA PRO A 136 7.97 -13.66 -6.22
C PRO A 136 8.41 -14.66 -5.14
N ASP A 137 7.57 -14.88 -4.14
CA ASP A 137 7.80 -15.96 -3.19
C ASP A 137 7.82 -17.31 -3.94
N PRO A 138 8.87 -18.13 -3.80
CA PRO A 138 9.03 -19.37 -4.57
C PRO A 138 7.86 -20.35 -4.42
N PHE A 139 7.24 -20.39 -3.24
CA PHE A 139 6.08 -21.27 -2.97
C PHE A 139 4.81 -20.73 -3.63
N LEU A 140 4.63 -19.42 -3.67
CA LEU A 140 3.45 -18.75 -4.19
C LEU A 140 3.58 -18.35 -5.66
N SER A 141 4.75 -18.51 -6.27
CA SER A 141 5.01 -18.16 -7.68
C SER A 141 4.14 -18.93 -8.69
N GLN A 142 3.54 -20.03 -8.26
CA GLN A 142 2.64 -20.87 -9.10
C GLN A 142 1.19 -20.36 -9.10
N LEU A 143 0.84 -19.36 -8.29
CA LEU A 143 -0.51 -18.82 -8.22
C LEU A 143 -0.83 -18.02 -9.47
N ASN A 144 -1.87 -18.44 -10.19
CA ASN A 144 -2.41 -17.72 -11.34
C ASN A 144 -3.79 -17.15 -10.99
N TRP A 145 -3.86 -15.84 -10.87
CA TRP A 145 -5.13 -15.17 -10.60
C TRP A 145 -5.86 -14.87 -11.92
N PRO A 146 -7.18 -15.10 -12.02
CA PRO A 146 -7.93 -14.71 -13.20
C PRO A 146 -7.87 -13.19 -13.34
N THR A 147 -7.35 -12.73 -14.48
CA THR A 147 -7.33 -11.30 -14.81
C THR A 147 -8.76 -10.76 -14.83
N SER A 148 -9.02 -9.67 -14.10
CA SER A 148 -10.35 -9.09 -13.87
C SER A 148 -11.05 -8.51 -15.11
N LYS A 149 -10.58 -8.83 -16.33
CA LYS A 149 -11.15 -8.35 -17.59
C LYS A 149 -12.43 -9.06 -18.07
N SER A 150 -13.00 -9.98 -17.29
CA SER A 150 -14.23 -10.64 -17.73
C SER A 150 -15.23 -10.89 -16.60
N LYS A 151 -15.90 -9.86 -16.14
CA LYS A 151 -17.28 -9.99 -15.62
C LYS A 151 -17.93 -8.62 -15.56
N LYS A 152 -18.33 -8.07 -16.70
CA LYS A 152 -19.56 -7.26 -16.72
C LYS A 152 -20.72 -8.20 -16.36
N ARG A 153 -20.97 -8.38 -15.06
CA ARG A 153 -22.24 -8.97 -14.63
C ARG A 153 -23.33 -8.00 -15.02
N LYS A 154 -24.10 -8.36 -16.06
CA LYS A 154 -25.43 -7.83 -16.28
C LYS A 154 -26.26 -8.25 -15.06
N PHE A 155 -26.54 -7.33 -14.18
CA PHE A 155 -27.69 -7.47 -13.29
C PHE A 155 -28.94 -7.18 -14.12
N MET A 156 -29.74 -8.23 -14.33
CA MET A 156 -31.16 -8.08 -14.68
C MET A 156 -31.91 -7.69 -13.42
#